data_24846c1f0c9d32223fd9b03b1f75b50e
#
_entry.id   24846c1f0c9d32223fd9b03b1f75b50e
#
_cell.length_a   1.000
_cell.length_b   1.000
_cell.length_c   1.000
_cell.angle_alpha   90.00
_cell.angle_beta   90.00
_cell.angle_gamma   90.00
#
_symmetry.space_group_name_H-M   'P 1'
#
loop_
_entity.id
_entity.type
_entity.pdbx_description
1 polymer ?
#
loop_
_entity_poly.entity_id
_entity_poly.type
_entity_poly.pdbx_seq_one_letter_code
_entity_poly.pdbx_strand_id
1 'polypeptide(L)' 'MDAEAAKLIGAGLAMIGAIGAGAGIGIVTGGAVQAMARNPDVTSTIQTNMILGIAFAEAVAIYCLVVALLILFVF' A
#
# COMPACT_ATOMS: atom_id res chain seq x y z
N MET A 1 -17.00 -18.12 -18.59
CA MET A 1 -15.66 -17.46 -18.49
C MET A 1 -14.61 -18.56 -18.57
N ASP A 2 -13.69 -18.44 -19.52
CA ASP A 2 -12.63 -19.42 -19.63
C ASP A 2 -11.51 -19.14 -18.62
N ALA A 3 -10.51 -20.02 -18.57
CA ALA A 3 -9.42 -19.89 -17.61
C ALA A 3 -8.59 -18.62 -17.84
N GLU A 4 -8.41 -18.22 -19.09
CA GLU A 4 -7.66 -17.02 -19.43
C GLU A 4 -8.38 -15.76 -18.94
N ALA A 5 -9.67 -15.66 -19.20
CA ALA A 5 -10.47 -14.53 -18.74
C ALA A 5 -10.53 -14.49 -17.21
N ALA A 6 -10.63 -15.66 -16.56
CA ALA A 6 -10.66 -15.74 -15.10
C ALA A 6 -9.34 -15.24 -14.47
N LYS A 7 -8.21 -15.55 -15.10
CA LYS A 7 -6.89 -15.06 -14.63
C LYS A 7 -6.80 -13.53 -14.70
N LEU A 8 -7.26 -12.96 -15.81
CA LEU A 8 -7.23 -11.51 -15.99
C LEU A 8 -8.06 -10.80 -14.92
N ILE A 9 -9.26 -11.32 -14.66
CA ILE A 9 -10.14 -10.76 -13.65
C ILE A 9 -9.54 -10.99 -12.24
N GLY A 10 -9.02 -12.19 -11.97
CA GLY A 10 -8.41 -12.50 -10.69
C GLY A 10 -7.21 -11.59 -10.38
N ALA A 11 -6.36 -11.33 -11.37
CA ALA A 11 -5.23 -10.42 -11.20
C ALA A 11 -5.70 -8.99 -10.89
N GLY A 12 -6.74 -8.54 -11.58
CA GLY A 12 -7.33 -7.23 -11.31
C GLY A 12 -7.91 -7.14 -9.90
N LEU A 13 -8.60 -8.19 -9.44
CA LEU A 13 -9.12 -8.23 -8.07
C LEU A 13 -8.01 -8.22 -7.04
N ALA A 14 -6.91 -8.91 -7.29
CA ALA A 14 -5.75 -8.91 -6.39
C ALA A 14 -5.19 -7.49 -6.22
N MET A 15 -5.16 -6.70 -7.29
CA MET A 15 -4.66 -5.33 -7.25
C MET A 15 -5.59 -4.36 -6.51
N ILE A 16 -6.85 -4.72 -6.28
CA ILE A 16 -7.76 -3.89 -5.48
C ILE A 16 -7.20 -3.69 -4.06
N GLY A 17 -6.48 -4.67 -3.52
CA GLY A 17 -5.83 -4.53 -2.22
C GLY A 17 -4.86 -3.37 -2.13
N ALA A 18 -4.30 -2.92 -3.25
CA ALA A 18 -3.41 -1.75 -3.28
C ALA A 18 -4.12 -0.45 -2.92
N ILE A 19 -5.45 -0.40 -3.06
CA ILE A 19 -6.26 0.76 -2.64
C ILE A 19 -6.10 1.00 -1.14
N GLY A 20 -6.15 -0.08 -0.34
CA GLY A 20 -5.95 0.01 1.10
C GLY A 20 -4.57 0.53 1.47
N ALA A 21 -3.53 0.04 0.79
CA ALA A 21 -2.17 0.52 1.02
C ALA A 21 -2.04 2.01 0.67
N GLY A 22 -2.58 2.43 -0.47
CA GLY A 22 -2.55 3.84 -0.88
C GLY A 22 -3.29 4.74 0.10
N ALA A 23 -4.49 4.33 0.52
CA ALA A 23 -5.27 5.07 1.51
C ALA A 23 -4.53 5.13 2.84
N GLY A 24 -3.92 4.02 3.27
CA GLY A 24 -3.15 3.95 4.51
C GLY A 24 -1.97 4.91 4.49
N ILE A 25 -1.22 4.96 3.38
CA ILE A 25 -0.10 5.89 3.20
C ILE A 25 -0.59 7.33 3.31
N GLY A 26 -1.72 7.65 2.67
CA GLY A 26 -2.31 8.98 2.73
C GLY A 26 -2.72 9.37 4.16
N ILE A 27 -3.32 8.44 4.90
CA ILE A 27 -3.74 8.67 6.28
C ILE A 27 -2.52 8.90 7.18
N VAL A 28 -1.51 8.06 7.08
CA VAL A 28 -0.28 8.19 7.87
C VAL A 28 0.42 9.51 7.57
N THR A 29 0.57 9.85 6.29
CA THR A 29 1.24 11.08 5.86
C THR A 29 0.48 12.31 6.33
N GLY A 30 -0.85 12.31 6.15
CA GLY A 30 -1.70 13.42 6.60
C GLY A 30 -1.62 13.64 8.10
N GLY A 31 -1.68 12.56 8.88
CA GLY A 31 -1.53 12.62 10.33
C GLY A 31 -0.16 13.13 10.77
N ALA A 32 0.89 12.65 10.11
CA ALA A 32 2.26 13.04 10.42
C ALA A 32 2.49 14.53 10.14
N VAL A 33 2.03 15.02 8.99
CA VAL A 33 2.19 16.43 8.61
C VAL A 33 1.48 17.34 9.62
N GLN A 34 0.26 16.97 10.03
CA GLN A 34 -0.47 17.72 11.05
C GLN A 34 0.23 17.71 12.40
N ALA A 35 0.77 16.54 12.79
CA ALA A 35 1.51 16.41 14.05
C ALA A 35 2.78 17.26 14.04
N MET A 36 3.50 17.30 12.92
CA MET A 36 4.70 18.15 12.76
C MET A 36 4.35 19.62 12.89
N ALA A 37 3.21 20.04 12.35
CA ALA A 37 2.77 21.42 12.44
C ALA A 37 2.44 21.82 13.88
N ARG A 38 1.90 20.89 14.67
CA ARG A 38 1.55 21.14 16.07
C ARG A 38 2.76 21.05 17.00
N ASN A 39 3.72 20.20 16.68
CA ASN A 39 4.88 19.91 17.53
C ASN A 39 6.17 19.91 16.69
N PRO A 40 6.63 21.09 16.23
CA PRO A 40 7.82 21.14 15.36
C PRO A 40 9.08 20.54 16.01
N ASP A 41 9.16 20.54 17.35
CA ASP A 41 10.32 20.06 18.08
C ASP A 41 10.56 18.56 17.90
N VAL A 42 9.52 17.80 17.56
CA VAL A 42 9.61 16.34 17.39
C VAL A 42 9.45 15.91 15.93
N THR A 43 9.65 16.83 14.99
CA THR A 43 9.53 16.56 13.56
C THR A 43 10.36 15.35 13.13
N SER A 44 11.60 15.25 13.61
CA SER A 44 12.50 14.15 13.26
C SER A 44 11.92 12.79 13.67
N THR A 45 11.38 12.70 14.89
CA THR A 45 10.77 11.47 15.39
C THR A 45 9.51 11.11 14.61
N ILE A 46 8.67 12.10 14.33
CA ILE A 46 7.44 11.90 13.56
C ILE A 46 7.77 11.42 12.14
N GLN A 47 8.76 12.03 11.50
CA GLN A 47 9.17 11.66 10.15
C GLN A 47 9.68 10.22 10.10
N THR A 48 10.47 9.79 11.06
CA THR A 48 10.99 8.43 11.14
C THR A 48 9.85 7.43 11.25
N ASN A 49 8.89 7.68 12.13
CA ASN A 49 7.74 6.81 12.32
C ASN A 49 6.81 6.82 11.09
N MET A 50 6.67 7.97 10.43
CA MET A 50 5.90 8.09 9.20
C MET A 50 6.50 7.20 8.10
N ILE A 51 7.81 7.29 7.89
CA ILE A 51 8.50 6.50 6.87
C ILE A 51 8.34 5.01 7.16
N LEU A 52 8.45 4.60 8.41
CA LEU A 52 8.25 3.21 8.80
C LEU A 52 6.83 2.74 8.48
N GLY A 53 5.82 3.54 8.81
CA GLY A 53 4.44 3.21 8.50
C GLY A 53 4.18 3.12 7.00
N ILE A 54 4.75 4.04 6.22
CA ILE A 54 4.65 4.03 4.76
C ILE A 54 5.31 2.77 4.20
N ALA A 55 6.47 2.38 4.72
CA ALA A 55 7.17 1.20 4.26
C ALA A 55 6.35 -0.09 4.47
N PHE A 56 5.69 -0.22 5.62
CA PHE A 56 4.82 -1.37 5.87
C PHE A 56 3.59 -1.37 4.95
N ALA A 57 2.97 -0.21 4.72
CA ALA A 57 1.84 -0.12 3.82
C ALA A 57 2.24 -0.46 2.38
N GLU A 58 3.40 0.03 1.95
CA GLU A 58 3.94 -0.29 0.62
C GLU A 58 4.21 -1.78 0.47
N ALA A 59 4.70 -2.45 1.51
CA ALA A 59 4.92 -3.88 1.48
C ALA A 59 3.62 -4.65 1.20
N VAL A 60 2.50 -4.20 1.75
CA VAL A 60 1.19 -4.81 1.47
C VAL A 60 0.81 -4.66 0.00
N ALA A 61 1.06 -3.48 -0.58
CA ALA A 61 0.81 -3.25 -2.02
C ALA A 61 1.67 -4.18 -2.89
N ILE A 62 2.93 -4.38 -2.50
CA ILE A 62 3.84 -5.28 -3.20
C ILE A 62 3.33 -6.72 -3.13
N TYR A 63 2.80 -7.17 -1.99
CA TYR A 63 2.20 -8.50 -1.88
C TYR A 63 1.02 -8.65 -2.83
N CYS A 64 0.17 -7.64 -2.96
CA CYS A 64 -0.93 -7.67 -3.92
C CYS A 64 -0.42 -7.81 -5.35
N LEU A 65 0.64 -7.08 -5.69
CA LEU A 65 1.26 -7.16 -7.01
C LEU A 65 1.84 -8.56 -7.26
N VAL A 66 2.53 -9.14 -6.28
CA VAL A 66 3.09 -10.48 -6.41
C VAL A 66 1.99 -11.50 -6.65
N VAL A 67 0.88 -11.42 -5.91
CA VAL A 67 -0.26 -12.33 -6.12
C VAL A 67 -0.83 -12.16 -7.52
N ALA A 68 -0.98 -10.93 -7.99
CA ALA A 68 -1.48 -10.65 -9.34
C ALA A 68 -0.57 -11.27 -10.40
N LEU A 69 0.74 -11.12 -10.25
CA LEU A 69 1.71 -11.69 -11.20
C LEU A 69 1.69 -13.21 -11.17
N LEU A 70 1.55 -13.82 -9.99
CA LEU A 70 1.43 -15.27 -9.86
C LEU A 70 0.18 -15.78 -10.58
N ILE A 71 -0.93 -15.08 -10.46
CA ILE A 71 -2.17 -15.45 -11.14
C ILE A 71 -1.98 -15.36 -12.65
N LEU A 72 -1.31 -14.31 -13.15
CA LEU A 72 -1.15 -14.09 -14.59
C LEU A 72 -0.16 -15.07 -15.22
N PHE A 73 0.92 -15.41 -14.54
CA PHE A 73 2.06 -16.09 -15.18
C PHE A 73 2.35 -17.49 -14.64
N VAL A 74 1.89 -17.83 -13.43
CA VAL A 74 2.17 -19.12 -12.82
C VAL A 74 0.96 -20.04 -12.83
N PHE A 75 -0.20 -19.52 -12.48
CA PHE A 75 -1.44 -20.30 -12.47
C PHE A 75 -2.23 -20.07 -13.74
#